data_c679f2d32d4f3332d6e1c142277717be
#
_entry.id   c679f2d32d4f3332d6e1c142277717be
#
_cell.length_a   1.000
_cell.length_b   1.000
_cell.length_c   1.000
_cell.angle_alpha   90.00
_cell.angle_beta   90.00
_cell.angle_gamma   90.00
#
_symmetry.space_group_name_H-M   'P 1'
#
loop_
_entity.id
_entity.type
_entity.pdbx_description
1 polymer ?
#
loop_
_entity_poly.entity_id
_entity_poly.type
_entity_poly.pdbx_seq_one_letter_code
_entity_poly.pdbx_strand_id
1 'polypeptide(L)'
;MVYRKLFFFLFLLSGFSVLAQDKKVETQIATKKKFKTSDQIWNFDVIGAMDFPLADLAKRFGTSYRIGLGIKLKTKKNFIYGAKFEFITGKKMREDSLLYNIKTQQGSVINQQGDLLNVGLFERGYITGLQFGKIFPFLQMNANSGPIMLASAGFMQYKINIFDRDNSFPQLRDEYKKGYDRLTNGWYVENFIGYQYFAENKLVNIYAGFNFLYGFTQVRRDYLLDLARTDNAKRADIMLGFKLGWVVPIYKKNAEETYY
;
A
#
# COMPACT_ATOMS: atom_id res chain seq x y z
N MET A 1 -2.59 -18.63 28.07
CA MET A 1 -3.00 -19.27 26.81
C MET A 1 -2.56 -18.44 25.58
N VAL A 2 -1.37 -17.83 25.63
CA VAL A 2 -0.87 -16.87 24.61
C VAL A 2 0.36 -17.40 23.86
N TYR A 3 1.01 -18.45 24.33
CA TYR A 3 2.29 -18.94 23.75
C TYR A 3 2.16 -19.96 22.62
N ARG A 4 0.94 -20.32 22.18
CA ARG A 4 0.73 -21.38 21.17
C ARG A 4 0.60 -20.89 19.73
N LYS A 5 0.53 -19.56 19.50
CA LYS A 5 0.43 -18.95 18.15
C LYS A 5 1.74 -18.39 17.61
N LEU A 6 2.80 -18.33 18.43
CA LEU A 6 4.13 -17.85 17.99
C LEU A 6 4.95 -18.95 17.28
N PHE A 7 4.58 -20.22 17.44
CA PHE A 7 5.34 -21.35 16.90
C PHE A 7 5.01 -21.67 15.42
N PHE A 8 3.92 -21.12 14.89
CA PHE A 8 3.50 -21.40 13.51
C PHE A 8 4.19 -20.51 12.46
N PHE A 9 4.81 -19.42 12.88
CA PHE A 9 5.50 -18.50 11.95
C PHE A 9 6.98 -18.85 11.74
N LEU A 10 7.56 -19.67 12.60
CA LEU A 10 8.97 -20.12 12.48
C LEU A 10 9.13 -21.38 11.62
N PHE A 11 8.06 -22.10 11.30
CA PHE A 11 8.12 -23.38 10.57
C PHE A 11 8.08 -23.24 9.04
N LEU A 12 7.88 -22.02 8.52
CA LEU A 12 7.88 -21.74 7.07
C LEU A 12 9.26 -21.38 6.51
N LEU A 13 10.29 -21.35 7.35
CA LEU A 13 11.68 -21.01 6.95
C LEU A 13 12.63 -22.22 6.86
N SER A 14 12.16 -23.44 7.19
CA SER A 14 13.05 -24.62 7.25
C SER A 14 12.79 -25.69 6.18
N GLY A 15 12.02 -25.39 5.12
CA GLY A 15 11.57 -26.36 4.13
C GLY A 15 12.33 -26.39 2.79
N PHE A 16 13.51 -25.78 2.66
CA PHE A 16 14.30 -25.84 1.42
C PHE A 16 15.70 -26.39 1.64
N SER A 17 15.79 -27.60 2.14
CA SER A 17 16.99 -28.40 1.99
C SER A 17 16.57 -29.82 1.66
N VAL A 18 17.12 -30.34 0.59
CA VAL A 18 17.16 -31.72 0.07
C VAL A 18 16.50 -31.83 -1.30
N LEU A 19 17.38 -31.95 -2.32
CA LEU A 19 17.75 -33.18 -3.01
C LEU A 19 18.85 -32.85 -4.03
N ALA A 20 20.10 -32.97 -3.59
CA ALA A 20 21.21 -33.12 -4.51
C ALA A 20 21.26 -34.60 -4.92
N GLN A 21 20.78 -34.93 -6.09
CA GLN A 21 21.14 -36.18 -6.78
C GLN A 21 22.12 -35.84 -7.89
N ASP A 22 23.35 -36.35 -7.73
CA ASP A 22 24.41 -36.33 -8.74
C ASP A 22 23.91 -36.94 -10.06
N LYS A 23 23.65 -36.08 -11.06
CA LYS A 23 23.80 -36.40 -12.47
C LYS A 23 24.86 -35.47 -13.03
N LYS A 24 26.04 -36.02 -13.37
CA LYS A 24 26.96 -35.38 -14.31
C LYS A 24 26.21 -35.12 -15.62
N VAL A 25 25.64 -33.94 -15.74
CA VAL A 25 25.21 -33.34 -16.98
C VAL A 25 26.33 -32.38 -17.34
N GLU A 26 26.95 -32.56 -18.49
CA GLU A 26 27.86 -31.58 -19.09
C GLU A 26 27.20 -30.23 -19.08
N THR A 27 27.60 -29.40 -18.16
CA THR A 27 27.12 -28.03 -18.03
C THR A 27 27.74 -27.25 -19.18
N GLN A 28 26.99 -27.06 -20.24
CA GLN A 28 27.26 -25.94 -21.14
C GLN A 28 27.28 -24.68 -20.25
N ILE A 29 28.46 -24.16 -20.05
CA ILE A 29 28.71 -22.91 -19.32
C ILE A 29 27.94 -21.83 -20.11
N ALA A 30 26.69 -21.58 -19.69
CA ALA A 30 26.00 -20.39 -20.10
C ALA A 30 26.89 -19.22 -19.68
N THR A 31 27.55 -18.62 -20.64
CA THR A 31 28.39 -17.43 -20.48
C THR A 31 27.55 -16.40 -19.75
N LYS A 32 27.82 -16.19 -18.46
CA LYS A 32 27.22 -15.14 -17.65
C LYS A 32 27.42 -13.84 -18.39
N LYS A 33 26.35 -13.35 -19.02
CA LYS A 33 26.34 -12.05 -19.70
C LYS A 33 26.79 -11.03 -18.67
N LYS A 34 28.02 -10.52 -18.81
CA LYS A 34 28.60 -9.53 -17.90
C LYS A 34 27.90 -8.21 -18.23
N PHE A 35 26.80 -7.91 -17.50
CA PHE A 35 26.12 -6.64 -17.65
C PHE A 35 27.05 -5.49 -17.24
N LYS A 36 26.98 -4.36 -17.95
CA LYS A 36 27.60 -3.08 -17.55
C LYS A 36 27.27 -2.78 -16.08
N THR A 37 28.13 -2.03 -15.42
CA THR A 37 27.86 -1.54 -14.05
C THR A 37 26.50 -0.84 -13.96
N SER A 38 25.79 -1.11 -12.90
CA SER A 38 24.49 -0.48 -12.61
C SER A 38 24.66 1.04 -12.41
N ASP A 39 23.72 1.82 -12.94
CA ASP A 39 23.74 3.27 -12.85
C ASP A 39 23.13 3.79 -11.55
N GLN A 40 23.54 4.99 -11.15
CA GLN A 40 22.83 5.75 -10.14
C GLN A 40 21.70 6.52 -10.80
N ILE A 41 20.46 6.30 -10.34
CA ILE A 41 19.26 6.80 -10.98
C ILE A 41 18.34 7.42 -9.94
N TRP A 42 17.90 8.66 -10.18
CA TRP A 42 16.75 9.22 -9.48
C TRP A 42 15.48 8.77 -10.19
N ASN A 43 14.56 8.19 -9.45
CA ASN A 43 13.29 7.70 -9.95
C ASN A 43 12.15 8.52 -9.37
N PHE A 44 11.28 9.03 -10.23
CA PHE A 44 9.99 9.57 -9.86
C PHE A 44 8.93 8.53 -10.24
N ASP A 45 8.14 8.09 -9.29
CA ASP A 45 7.17 7.03 -9.51
C ASP A 45 5.74 7.57 -9.45
N VAL A 46 4.91 7.09 -10.38
CA VAL A 46 3.46 7.10 -10.22
C VAL A 46 3.06 5.70 -9.77
N ILE A 47 2.39 5.62 -8.63
CA ILE A 47 2.11 4.37 -7.92
C ILE A 47 0.61 4.10 -8.00
N GLY A 48 0.24 2.88 -8.36
CA GLY A 48 -1.11 2.34 -8.24
C GLY A 48 -1.09 1.04 -7.47
N ALA A 49 -2.04 0.83 -6.57
CA ALA A 49 -2.21 -0.44 -5.88
C ALA A 49 -3.69 -0.80 -5.69
N MET A 50 -3.95 -2.09 -5.65
CA MET A 50 -5.23 -2.68 -5.31
C MET A 50 -5.02 -3.60 -4.13
N ASP A 51 -5.67 -3.30 -3.01
CA ASP A 51 -5.48 -3.97 -1.74
C ASP A 51 -6.75 -4.65 -1.26
N PHE A 52 -6.56 -5.79 -0.63
CA PHE A 52 -7.58 -6.56 0.07
C PHE A 52 -7.36 -6.40 1.57
N PRO A 53 -8.19 -5.60 2.25
CA PRO A 53 -8.10 -5.44 3.69
C PRO A 53 -8.35 -6.75 4.43
N LEU A 54 -7.58 -6.97 5.49
CA LEU A 54 -7.65 -8.09 6.41
C LEU A 54 -7.70 -7.58 7.86
N ALA A 55 -7.88 -8.47 8.82
CA ALA A 55 -7.95 -8.18 10.24
C ALA A 55 -8.98 -7.08 10.59
N ASP A 56 -8.61 -6.06 11.36
CA ASP A 56 -9.58 -5.04 11.81
C ASP A 56 -10.04 -4.13 10.67
N LEU A 57 -9.19 -3.87 9.69
CA LEU A 57 -9.55 -3.05 8.53
C LEU A 57 -10.65 -3.72 7.68
N ALA A 58 -10.62 -5.06 7.56
CA ALA A 58 -11.62 -5.82 6.81
C ALA A 58 -13.03 -5.76 7.42
N LYS A 59 -13.16 -5.42 8.70
CA LYS A 59 -14.47 -5.24 9.34
C LYS A 59 -15.17 -3.99 8.83
N ARG A 60 -14.42 -2.98 8.36
CA ARG A 60 -14.93 -1.69 7.90
C ARG A 60 -14.98 -1.56 6.40
N PHE A 61 -13.93 -2.02 5.72
CA PHE A 61 -13.74 -1.79 4.28
C PHE A 61 -13.62 -3.11 3.51
N GLY A 62 -14.09 -3.06 2.26
CA GLY A 62 -13.81 -4.09 1.29
C GLY A 62 -12.52 -3.77 0.52
N THR A 63 -12.50 -4.04 -0.79
CA THR A 63 -11.35 -3.74 -1.63
C THR A 63 -11.04 -2.24 -1.63
N SER A 64 -9.78 -1.92 -1.35
CA SER A 64 -9.23 -0.56 -1.34
C SER A 64 -8.29 -0.36 -2.52
N TYR A 65 -8.20 0.87 -3.00
CA TYR A 65 -7.28 1.27 -4.05
C TYR A 65 -6.38 2.37 -3.53
N ARG A 66 -5.11 2.34 -3.94
CA ARG A 66 -4.16 3.41 -3.64
C ARG A 66 -3.61 3.99 -4.94
N ILE A 67 -3.48 5.31 -4.96
CA ILE A 67 -2.80 6.04 -6.03
C ILE A 67 -1.87 7.06 -5.39
N GLY A 68 -0.66 7.19 -5.91
CA GLY A 68 0.31 8.08 -5.29
C GLY A 68 1.54 8.33 -6.12
N LEU A 69 2.46 9.03 -5.47
CA LEU A 69 3.73 9.43 -6.03
C LEU A 69 4.87 8.98 -5.10
N GLY A 70 6.01 8.71 -5.69
CA GLY A 70 7.24 8.38 -4.97
C GLY A 70 8.45 9.03 -5.59
N ILE A 71 9.45 9.25 -4.75
CA ILE A 71 10.79 9.62 -5.19
C ILE A 71 11.77 8.62 -4.62
N LYS A 72 12.63 8.05 -5.45
CA LYS A 72 13.60 7.02 -5.06
C LYS A 72 14.97 7.29 -5.68
N LEU A 73 16.01 7.09 -4.90
CA LEU A 73 17.37 7.06 -5.37
C LEU A 73 17.84 5.59 -5.44
N LYS A 74 18.09 5.10 -6.65
CA LYS A 74 18.78 3.84 -6.89
C LYS A 74 20.28 4.09 -6.98
N THR A 75 21.05 3.39 -6.15
CA THR A 75 22.51 3.48 -6.14
C THR A 75 23.17 2.52 -7.14
N LYS A 76 24.45 2.73 -7.45
CA LYS A 76 25.26 1.81 -8.28
C LYS A 76 25.31 0.37 -7.72
N LYS A 77 25.10 0.18 -6.40
CA LYS A 77 25.02 -1.13 -5.73
C LYS A 77 23.61 -1.70 -5.68
N ASN A 78 22.66 -1.12 -6.44
CA ASN A 78 21.25 -1.51 -6.50
C ASN A 78 20.45 -1.34 -5.21
N PHE A 79 20.98 -0.61 -4.21
CA PHE A 79 20.16 -0.17 -3.09
C PHE A 79 19.25 0.98 -3.49
N ILE A 80 18.08 1.00 -2.87
CA ILE A 80 17.03 1.98 -3.14
C ILE A 80 16.70 2.66 -1.81
N TYR A 81 16.64 3.98 -1.85
CA TYR A 81 16.21 4.86 -0.76
C TYR A 81 15.17 5.81 -1.31
N GLY A 82 14.12 6.08 -0.57
CA GLY A 82 13.11 6.99 -1.09
C GLY A 82 12.04 7.37 -0.09
N ALA A 83 11.08 8.13 -0.59
CA ALA A 83 9.86 8.50 0.12
C ALA A 83 8.67 8.32 -0.81
N LYS A 84 7.49 8.11 -0.22
CA LYS A 84 6.24 7.96 -0.97
C LYS A 84 5.09 8.64 -0.25
N PHE A 85 4.10 9.01 -1.06
CA PHE A 85 2.80 9.45 -0.61
C PHE A 85 1.74 8.78 -1.48
N GLU A 86 0.79 8.10 -0.86
CA GLU A 86 -0.29 7.39 -1.55
C GLU A 86 -1.64 7.75 -0.93
N PHE A 87 -2.64 8.10 -1.73
CA PHE A 87 -4.02 8.23 -1.32
C PHE A 87 -4.71 6.86 -1.28
N ILE A 88 -5.55 6.66 -0.27
CA ILE A 88 -6.39 5.47 -0.13
C ILE A 88 -7.82 5.85 -0.52
N THR A 89 -8.47 4.99 -1.30
CA THR A 89 -9.87 5.12 -1.65
C THR A 89 -10.53 3.74 -1.80
N GLY A 90 -11.79 3.64 -1.36
CA GLY A 90 -12.60 2.43 -1.50
C GLY A 90 -14.08 2.78 -1.53
N LYS A 91 -14.84 2.05 -2.34
CA LYS A 91 -16.31 2.22 -2.43
C LYS A 91 -17.05 1.17 -1.60
N LYS A 92 -16.41 0.05 -1.30
CA LYS A 92 -17.04 -1.07 -0.62
C LYS A 92 -16.93 -0.91 0.89
N MET A 93 -18.01 -0.46 1.51
CA MET A 93 -18.15 -0.40 2.97
C MET A 93 -18.73 -1.72 3.47
N ARG A 94 -18.31 -2.13 4.67
CA ARG A 94 -18.80 -3.33 5.37
C ARG A 94 -19.43 -2.99 6.73
N GLU A 95 -19.35 -1.74 7.14
CA GLU A 95 -19.89 -1.26 8.41
C GLU A 95 -21.31 -0.75 8.20
N ASP A 96 -22.29 -1.67 8.07
CA ASP A 96 -23.68 -1.38 7.72
C ASP A 96 -24.41 -0.60 8.82
N SER A 97 -23.94 -0.73 10.07
CA SER A 97 -24.57 -0.08 11.23
C SER A 97 -24.20 1.40 11.41
N LEU A 98 -23.28 1.94 10.61
CA LEU A 98 -22.67 3.26 10.86
C LEU A 98 -23.69 4.41 11.04
N LEU A 99 -24.78 4.40 10.31
CA LEU A 99 -25.81 5.46 10.36
C LEU A 99 -27.15 4.92 10.88
N TYR A 100 -27.14 3.80 11.61
CA TYR A 100 -28.36 3.11 12.04
C TYR A 100 -29.31 4.02 12.84
N ASN A 101 -28.74 4.88 13.70
CA ASN A 101 -29.51 5.78 14.55
C ASN A 101 -30.20 6.95 13.81
N ILE A 102 -29.87 7.20 12.54
CA ILE A 102 -30.45 8.27 11.71
C ILE A 102 -31.08 7.74 10.42
N LYS A 103 -31.01 6.42 10.18
CA LYS A 103 -31.64 5.75 9.04
C LYS A 103 -33.07 5.35 9.37
N THR A 104 -33.93 5.39 8.35
CA THR A 104 -35.26 4.78 8.39
C THR A 104 -35.16 3.25 8.32
N GLN A 105 -36.28 2.55 8.53
CA GLN A 105 -36.35 1.09 8.34
C GLN A 105 -35.98 0.65 6.92
N GLN A 106 -36.18 1.51 5.93
CA GLN A 106 -35.80 1.27 4.52
C GLN A 106 -34.31 1.58 4.23
N GLY A 107 -33.55 2.04 5.24
CA GLY A 107 -32.12 2.33 5.11
C GLY A 107 -31.79 3.72 4.57
N SER A 108 -32.79 4.58 4.30
CA SER A 108 -32.59 5.95 3.83
C SER A 108 -32.50 6.94 4.99
N VAL A 109 -31.90 8.09 4.75
CA VAL A 109 -31.85 9.21 5.70
C VAL A 109 -32.77 10.32 5.22
N ILE A 110 -33.49 10.97 6.13
CA ILE A 110 -34.40 12.08 5.81
C ILE A 110 -33.57 13.35 5.66
N ASN A 111 -33.71 14.04 4.53
CA ASN A 111 -33.06 15.32 4.27
C ASN A 111 -33.85 16.49 4.91
N GLN A 112 -33.38 17.72 4.70
CA GLN A 112 -33.99 18.93 5.24
C GLN A 112 -35.35 19.23 4.58
N GLN A 113 -35.62 18.71 3.37
CA GLN A 113 -36.85 18.87 2.61
C GLN A 113 -37.88 17.77 2.94
N GLY A 114 -37.51 16.77 3.73
CA GLY A 114 -38.36 15.64 4.04
C GLY A 114 -38.23 14.46 3.08
N ASP A 115 -37.31 14.53 2.10
CA ASP A 115 -37.08 13.45 1.14
C ASP A 115 -36.24 12.34 1.75
N LEU A 116 -36.51 11.10 1.31
CA LEU A 116 -35.73 9.91 1.66
C LEU A 116 -34.58 9.70 0.68
N LEU A 117 -33.36 9.92 1.11
CA LEU A 117 -32.19 9.82 0.26
C LEU A 117 -31.16 8.84 0.84
N ASN A 118 -30.40 8.23 -0.05
CA ASN A 118 -29.29 7.36 0.34
C ASN A 118 -27.98 8.17 0.48
N VAL A 119 -27.29 7.96 1.59
CA VAL A 119 -25.99 8.59 1.87
C VAL A 119 -24.86 7.71 1.33
N GLY A 120 -24.00 8.28 0.51
CA GLY A 120 -22.81 7.59 0.00
C GLY A 120 -21.71 7.52 1.06
N LEU A 121 -21.18 6.32 1.30
CA LEU A 121 -20.07 6.08 2.21
C LEU A 121 -18.86 5.58 1.43
N PHE A 122 -17.69 6.19 1.65
CA PHE A 122 -16.46 5.86 0.94
C PHE A 122 -15.27 5.83 1.90
N GLU A 123 -14.35 4.91 1.69
CA GLU A 123 -13.04 4.98 2.31
C GLU A 123 -12.23 6.13 1.73
N ARG A 124 -11.61 6.93 2.58
CA ARG A 124 -10.66 7.98 2.22
C ARG A 124 -9.52 8.02 3.21
N GLY A 125 -8.30 8.08 2.69
CA GLY A 125 -7.13 8.15 3.54
C GLY A 125 -5.88 8.48 2.77
N TYR A 126 -4.75 8.42 3.46
CA TYR A 126 -3.43 8.57 2.86
C TYR A 126 -2.38 7.78 3.66
N ILE A 127 -1.31 7.48 2.99
CA ILE A 127 -0.12 6.84 3.54
C ILE A 127 1.07 7.68 3.11
N THR A 128 1.96 7.99 4.04
CA THR A 128 3.24 8.65 3.75
C THR A 128 4.35 7.96 4.50
N GLY A 129 5.52 7.80 3.90
CA GLY A 129 6.62 7.12 4.56
C GLY A 129 7.90 7.05 3.75
N LEU A 130 8.94 6.58 4.42
CA LEU A 130 10.24 6.32 3.84
C LEU A 130 10.30 4.90 3.29
N GLN A 131 11.12 4.71 2.27
CA GLN A 131 11.32 3.42 1.61
C GLN A 131 12.80 3.08 1.57
N PHE A 132 13.10 1.82 1.82
CA PHE A 132 14.42 1.23 1.67
C PHE A 132 14.31 -0.12 0.97
N GLY A 133 15.25 -0.45 0.10
CA GLY A 133 15.24 -1.75 -0.55
C GLY A 133 16.42 -2.01 -1.46
N LYS A 134 16.28 -3.06 -2.25
CA LYS A 134 17.33 -3.50 -3.17
C LYS A 134 16.75 -4.18 -4.39
N ILE A 135 17.40 -3.98 -5.55
CA ILE A 135 17.22 -4.81 -6.74
C ILE A 135 18.29 -5.89 -6.71
N PHE A 136 17.87 -7.14 -6.86
CA PHE A 136 18.78 -8.29 -6.79
C PHE A 136 19.31 -8.64 -8.17
N PRO A 137 20.62 -8.93 -8.29
CA PRO A 137 21.28 -9.20 -9.57
C PRO A 137 21.10 -10.65 -10.05
N PHE A 138 19.92 -11.20 -9.92
CA PHE A 138 19.53 -12.48 -10.51
C PHE A 138 18.28 -12.29 -11.36
N LEU A 139 18.08 -13.11 -12.38
CA LEU A 139 17.01 -12.98 -13.36
C LEU A 139 16.95 -11.57 -14.00
N GLN A 140 18.12 -10.96 -14.22
CA GLN A 140 18.23 -9.64 -14.81
C GLN A 140 18.04 -9.68 -16.31
N MET A 141 17.20 -8.79 -16.85
CA MET A 141 17.15 -8.52 -18.30
C MET A 141 18.23 -7.53 -18.72
N ASN A 142 18.62 -6.61 -17.83
CA ASN A 142 19.72 -5.65 -18.01
C ASN A 142 20.32 -5.26 -16.66
N ALA A 143 21.38 -4.43 -16.65
CA ALA A 143 22.11 -4.05 -15.43
C ALA A 143 21.27 -3.36 -14.35
N ASN A 144 20.16 -2.73 -14.72
CA ASN A 144 19.31 -1.94 -13.82
C ASN A 144 18.01 -2.65 -13.45
N SER A 145 17.62 -3.72 -14.16
CA SER A 145 16.37 -4.47 -13.94
C SER A 145 16.61 -5.70 -13.07
N GLY A 146 15.57 -6.20 -12.41
CA GLY A 146 15.64 -7.44 -11.66
C GLY A 146 14.56 -7.53 -10.58
N PRO A 147 14.51 -8.64 -9.86
CA PRO A 147 13.68 -8.78 -8.68
C PRO A 147 13.99 -7.67 -7.66
N ILE A 148 12.95 -7.07 -7.13
CA ILE A 148 13.04 -5.96 -6.19
C ILE A 148 12.32 -6.29 -4.90
N MET A 149 12.93 -5.90 -3.79
CA MET A 149 12.31 -5.93 -2.47
C MET A 149 12.43 -4.54 -1.85
N LEU A 150 11.29 -3.99 -1.43
CA LEU A 150 11.21 -2.70 -0.74
C LEU A 150 10.53 -2.87 0.61
N ALA A 151 11.14 -2.34 1.65
CA ALA A 151 10.50 -2.12 2.94
C ALA A 151 10.16 -0.64 3.07
N SER A 152 9.00 -0.34 3.63
CA SER A 152 8.56 1.03 3.90
C SER A 152 8.04 1.15 5.31
N ALA A 153 8.24 2.30 5.93
CA ALA A 153 7.63 2.61 7.22
C ALA A 153 7.21 4.09 7.24
N GLY A 154 6.15 4.39 7.96
CA GLY A 154 5.66 5.74 8.03
C GLY A 154 4.30 5.85 8.71
N PHE A 155 3.53 6.84 8.31
CA PHE A 155 2.24 7.19 8.89
C PHE A 155 1.11 6.91 7.91
N MET A 156 0.02 6.34 8.43
CA MET A 156 -1.22 6.15 7.69
C MET A 156 -2.39 6.78 8.43
N GLN A 157 -3.33 7.32 7.66
CA GLN A 157 -4.58 7.84 8.17
C GLN A 157 -5.70 7.49 7.20
N TYR A 158 -6.82 7.07 7.74
CA TYR A 158 -8.03 6.81 6.96
C TYR A 158 -9.29 7.16 7.75
N LYS A 159 -10.37 7.38 7.03
CA LYS A 159 -11.69 7.64 7.59
C LYS A 159 -12.79 7.19 6.64
N ILE A 160 -14.00 7.11 7.15
CA ILE A 160 -15.21 6.97 6.35
C ILE A 160 -15.61 8.37 5.90
N ASN A 161 -15.58 8.60 4.60
CA ASN A 161 -16.08 9.83 4.01
C ASN A 161 -17.57 9.67 3.71
N ILE A 162 -18.36 10.50 4.37
CA ILE A 162 -19.82 10.56 4.21
C ILE A 162 -20.09 11.59 3.12
N PHE A 163 -20.62 11.15 1.98
CA PHE A 163 -20.89 12.00 0.84
C PHE A 163 -22.35 12.48 0.87
N ASP A 164 -22.49 13.75 1.13
CA ASP A 164 -23.73 14.50 1.03
C ASP A 164 -23.54 15.54 -0.09
N ARG A 165 -24.20 15.31 -1.25
CA ARG A 165 -24.01 16.12 -2.45
C ARG A 165 -24.42 17.57 -2.22
N ASP A 166 -25.52 17.78 -1.55
CA ASP A 166 -26.17 19.09 -1.48
C ASP A 166 -26.14 19.67 -0.07
N ASN A 167 -25.34 19.06 0.82
CA ASN A 167 -25.29 19.40 2.24
C ASN A 167 -26.68 19.42 2.89
N SER A 168 -27.51 18.49 2.43
CA SER A 168 -28.95 18.45 2.69
C SER A 168 -29.33 17.71 3.98
N PHE A 169 -28.39 17.02 4.61
CA PHE A 169 -28.63 16.27 5.84
C PHE A 169 -28.12 17.03 7.08
N PRO A 170 -29.00 17.69 7.85
CA PRO A 170 -28.58 18.43 9.06
C PRO A 170 -27.84 17.56 10.09
N GLN A 171 -28.21 16.28 10.17
CA GLN A 171 -27.62 15.29 11.10
C GLN A 171 -26.17 14.90 10.72
N LEU A 172 -25.72 15.25 9.53
CA LEU A 172 -24.39 14.91 9.00
C LEU A 172 -23.54 16.14 8.68
N ARG A 173 -23.87 17.30 9.25
CA ARG A 173 -23.12 18.55 9.07
C ARG A 173 -22.03 18.70 10.14
N ASP A 174 -20.94 19.37 9.77
CA ASP A 174 -19.90 19.86 10.66
C ASP A 174 -19.42 18.86 11.72
N GLU A 175 -19.58 19.17 12.99
CA GLU A 175 -19.15 18.37 14.12
C GLU A 175 -19.88 17.01 14.21
N TYR A 176 -21.16 16.96 13.84
CA TYR A 176 -21.91 15.70 13.81
C TYR A 176 -21.31 14.69 12.84
N LYS A 177 -20.83 15.14 11.68
CA LYS A 177 -20.16 14.30 10.70
C LYS A 177 -18.93 13.65 11.27
N LYS A 178 -18.17 14.34 12.13
CA LYS A 178 -16.99 13.80 12.81
C LYS A 178 -17.33 12.64 13.75
N GLY A 179 -18.53 12.63 14.33
CA GLY A 179 -18.99 11.54 15.19
C GLY A 179 -19.24 10.22 14.45
N TYR A 180 -19.33 10.24 13.11
CA TYR A 180 -19.55 9.07 12.27
C TYR A 180 -18.36 8.67 11.39
N ASP A 181 -17.37 9.56 11.18
CA ASP A 181 -16.33 9.36 10.15
C ASP A 181 -15.25 8.36 10.55
N ARG A 182 -15.22 7.92 11.82
CA ARG A 182 -14.28 6.90 12.30
C ARG A 182 -12.81 7.21 11.98
N LEU A 183 -12.40 8.46 12.05
CA LEU A 183 -11.02 8.86 11.77
C LEU A 183 -10.04 8.01 12.56
N THR A 184 -9.18 7.31 11.86
CA THR A 184 -8.21 6.36 12.41
C THR A 184 -6.84 6.68 11.84
N ASN A 185 -5.82 6.70 12.66
CA ASN A 185 -4.45 6.88 12.21
C ASN A 185 -3.45 6.12 13.07
N GLY A 186 -2.24 5.98 12.56
CA GLY A 186 -1.14 5.33 13.24
C GLY A 186 0.08 5.12 12.36
N TRP A 187 1.02 4.35 12.86
CA TRP A 187 2.21 3.95 12.12
C TRP A 187 1.94 2.71 11.28
N TYR A 188 2.67 2.55 10.20
CA TYR A 188 2.62 1.35 9.39
C TYR A 188 4.02 0.89 8.99
N VAL A 189 4.11 -0.40 8.68
CA VAL A 189 5.22 -1.02 7.95
C VAL A 189 4.65 -1.71 6.71
N GLU A 190 5.36 -1.65 5.60
CA GLU A 190 4.96 -2.31 4.35
C GLU A 190 6.17 -2.98 3.72
N ASN A 191 5.97 -4.20 3.22
CA ASN A 191 6.91 -4.93 2.40
C ASN A 191 6.31 -5.09 0.99
N PHE A 192 7.13 -4.81 -0.02
CA PHE A 192 6.82 -5.03 -1.42
C PHE A 192 7.85 -5.97 -2.02
N ILE A 193 7.38 -6.98 -2.73
CA ILE A 193 8.21 -7.94 -3.46
C ILE A 193 7.68 -7.98 -4.89
N GLY A 194 8.57 -7.77 -5.87
CA GLY A 194 8.17 -7.72 -7.25
C GLY A 194 9.35 -7.74 -8.20
N TYR A 195 9.12 -7.24 -9.39
CA TYR A 195 10.12 -7.09 -10.43
C TYR A 195 10.16 -5.64 -10.91
N GLN A 196 11.38 -5.08 -11.00
CA GLN A 196 11.66 -3.77 -11.57
C GLN A 196 12.22 -3.96 -12.97
N TYR A 197 11.57 -3.35 -13.95
CA TYR A 197 12.00 -3.32 -15.32
C TYR A 197 12.38 -1.91 -15.75
N PHE A 198 13.58 -1.76 -16.31
CA PHE A 198 14.05 -0.56 -16.99
C PHE A 198 14.29 -0.88 -18.46
N ALA A 199 13.55 -0.23 -19.35
CA ALA A 199 13.73 -0.43 -20.78
C ALA A 199 15.03 0.23 -21.28
N GLU A 200 15.66 -0.37 -22.28
CA GLU A 200 16.88 0.17 -22.90
C GLU A 200 16.62 1.52 -23.59
N ASN A 201 15.44 1.70 -24.16
CA ASN A 201 14.97 2.97 -24.73
C ASN A 201 14.61 4.04 -23.68
N LYS A 202 14.71 3.72 -22.36
CA LYS A 202 14.41 4.60 -21.24
C LYS A 202 12.96 5.13 -21.15
N LEU A 203 12.05 4.68 -21.99
CA LEU A 203 10.67 5.16 -22.04
C LEU A 203 9.73 4.34 -21.14
N VAL A 204 9.87 3.01 -21.15
CA VAL A 204 9.01 2.11 -20.38
C VAL A 204 9.77 1.57 -19.17
N ASN A 205 9.55 2.19 -18.02
CA ASN A 205 10.17 1.74 -16.77
C ASN A 205 9.07 1.52 -15.76
N ILE A 206 8.91 0.28 -15.36
CA ILE A 206 7.81 -0.13 -14.49
C ILE A 206 8.32 -1.07 -13.40
N TYR A 207 7.60 -1.13 -12.30
CA TYR A 207 7.70 -2.24 -11.37
C TYR A 207 6.31 -2.77 -11.05
N ALA A 208 6.23 -4.07 -10.82
CA ALA A 208 5.00 -4.73 -10.44
C ALA A 208 5.28 -5.84 -9.44
N GLY A 209 4.35 -6.10 -8.54
CA GLY A 209 4.49 -7.13 -7.54
C GLY A 209 3.41 -7.10 -6.47
N PHE A 210 3.69 -7.81 -5.40
CA PHE A 210 2.81 -7.95 -4.25
C PHE A 210 3.27 -7.03 -3.13
N ASN A 211 2.32 -6.47 -2.40
CA ASN A 211 2.58 -5.71 -1.19
C ASN A 211 1.82 -6.30 0.00
N PHE A 212 2.45 -6.23 1.15
CA PHE A 212 1.89 -6.55 2.45
C PHE A 212 2.12 -5.36 3.37
N LEU A 213 1.05 -4.75 3.86
CA LEU A 213 1.07 -3.63 4.79
C LEU A 213 0.46 -4.05 6.12
N TYR A 214 1.14 -3.67 7.20
CA TYR A 214 0.65 -3.82 8.57
C TYR A 214 0.63 -2.46 9.26
N GLY A 215 -0.56 -2.03 9.70
CA GLY A 215 -0.79 -0.78 10.41
C GLY A 215 -1.09 -1.00 11.90
N PHE A 216 -0.45 -0.19 12.73
CA PHE A 216 -0.71 -0.06 14.16
C PHE A 216 -1.52 1.22 14.36
N THR A 217 -2.84 1.10 14.39
CA THR A 217 -3.72 2.26 14.33
C THR A 217 -4.65 2.37 15.53
N GLN A 218 -5.24 3.53 15.67
CA GLN A 218 -6.23 3.82 16.70
C GLN A 218 -7.20 4.89 16.21
N VAL A 219 -8.47 4.79 16.60
CA VAL A 219 -9.47 5.84 16.37
C VAL A 219 -9.06 7.11 17.10
N ARG A 220 -9.26 8.25 16.44
CA ARG A 220 -8.90 9.58 16.98
C ARG A 220 -10.12 10.47 17.25
N ARG A 221 -11.30 9.89 17.26
CA ARG A 221 -12.52 10.59 17.64
C ARG A 221 -12.82 10.37 19.10
N ASP A 222 -13.11 11.45 19.82
CA ASP A 222 -13.39 11.42 21.24
C ASP A 222 -14.70 10.67 21.53
N TYR A 223 -15.66 10.75 20.61
CA TYR A 223 -16.97 10.12 20.75
C TYR A 223 -17.51 9.64 19.41
N LEU A 224 -18.09 8.44 19.40
CA LEU A 224 -18.77 7.85 18.25
C LEU A 224 -20.28 7.92 18.47
N LEU A 225 -20.97 8.70 17.65
CA LEU A 225 -22.39 9.00 17.82
C LEU A 225 -23.28 7.78 17.61
N ASP A 226 -22.91 6.90 16.70
CA ASP A 226 -23.66 5.67 16.39
C ASP A 226 -23.52 4.60 17.48
N LEU A 227 -22.38 4.58 18.18
CA LEU A 227 -22.11 3.64 19.27
C LEU A 227 -22.40 4.24 20.65
N ALA A 228 -22.68 5.54 20.72
CA ALA A 228 -22.86 6.30 21.96
C ALA A 228 -21.74 6.08 22.99
N ARG A 229 -20.49 5.93 22.51
CA ARG A 229 -19.31 5.68 23.35
C ARG A 229 -18.01 6.15 22.70
N THR A 230 -16.95 6.24 23.51
CA THR A 230 -15.58 6.39 23.04
C THR A 230 -15.04 5.05 22.49
N ASP A 231 -14.15 5.10 21.49
CA ASP A 231 -13.44 3.93 20.97
C ASP A 231 -11.92 4.19 21.01
N ASN A 232 -11.27 3.72 22.06
CA ASN A 232 -9.83 3.84 22.26
C ASN A 232 -9.08 2.54 21.92
N ALA A 233 -9.74 1.57 21.28
CA ALA A 233 -9.14 0.29 20.95
C ALA A 233 -7.98 0.44 19.95
N LYS A 234 -6.86 -0.18 20.25
CA LYS A 234 -5.76 -0.36 19.30
C LYS A 234 -6.19 -1.36 18.25
N ARG A 235 -5.85 -1.10 17.00
CA ARG A 235 -6.23 -1.91 15.83
C ARG A 235 -5.01 -2.41 15.11
N ALA A 236 -5.14 -3.60 14.57
CA ALA A 236 -4.20 -4.20 13.65
C ALA A 236 -4.81 -4.18 12.24
N ASP A 237 -4.36 -3.25 11.42
CA ASP A 237 -4.86 -3.10 10.05
C ASP A 237 -3.90 -3.79 9.09
N ILE A 238 -4.43 -4.70 8.31
CA ILE A 238 -3.62 -5.44 7.33
C ILE A 238 -4.18 -5.20 5.93
N MET A 239 -3.29 -4.92 4.99
CA MET A 239 -3.59 -4.87 3.56
C MET A 239 -2.65 -5.80 2.81
N LEU A 240 -3.21 -6.70 2.01
CA LEU A 240 -2.49 -7.54 1.06
C LEU A 240 -2.95 -7.19 -0.34
N GLY A 241 -2.04 -6.95 -1.27
CA GLY A 241 -2.47 -6.53 -2.59
C GLY A 241 -1.40 -6.57 -3.66
N PHE A 242 -1.78 -6.04 -4.81
CA PHE A 242 -0.91 -5.84 -5.98
C PHE A 242 -0.55 -4.37 -6.10
N LYS A 243 0.72 -4.11 -6.39
CA LYS A 243 1.23 -2.77 -6.62
C LYS A 243 1.93 -2.71 -7.98
N LEU A 244 1.60 -1.67 -8.74
CA LEU A 244 2.24 -1.30 -9.99
C LEU A 244 2.81 0.11 -9.85
N GLY A 245 4.00 0.35 -10.36
CA GLY A 245 4.58 1.68 -10.44
C GLY A 245 5.14 1.95 -11.83
N TRP A 246 4.78 3.12 -12.38
CA TRP A 246 5.43 3.67 -13.54
C TRP A 246 6.53 4.60 -13.08
N VAL A 247 7.74 4.43 -13.63
CA VAL A 247 8.96 5.11 -13.19
C VAL A 247 9.48 6.03 -14.26
N VAL A 248 9.72 7.28 -13.91
CA VAL A 248 10.42 8.27 -14.72
C VAL A 248 11.85 8.39 -14.20
N PRO A 249 12.85 7.77 -14.86
CA PRO A 249 14.23 7.79 -14.39
C PRO A 249 14.96 9.04 -14.84
N ILE A 250 15.71 9.65 -13.94
CA ILE A 250 16.66 10.73 -14.24
C ILE A 250 18.06 10.18 -13.98
N TYR A 251 18.81 9.99 -15.06
CA TYR A 251 20.19 9.51 -15.02
C TYR A 251 21.14 10.64 -14.74
N LYS A 252 22.08 10.45 -13.82
CA LYS A 252 23.19 11.38 -13.63
C LYS A 252 24.12 11.26 -14.83
N LYS A 253 24.28 12.33 -15.63
CA LYS A 253 25.29 12.38 -16.70
C LYS A 253 26.67 12.24 -16.05
N ASN A 254 27.43 11.20 -16.42
CA ASN A 254 28.85 11.18 -16.13
C ASN A 254 29.53 12.16 -17.08
N ALA A 255 30.32 13.07 -16.54
CA ALA A 255 31.03 14.11 -17.29
C ALA A 255 32.15 13.54 -18.21
N GLU A 256 32.33 12.21 -18.23
CA GLU A 256 33.42 11.55 -18.98
C GLU A 256 33.12 11.24 -20.46
N GLU A 257 31.92 11.56 -20.95
CA GLU A 257 31.58 11.33 -22.38
C GLU A 257 31.68 12.58 -23.27
N THR A 258 32.40 13.61 -22.83
CA THR A 258 32.49 14.85 -23.64
C THR A 258 33.96 15.20 -23.93
N TYR A 259 34.75 14.29 -24.47
CA TYR A 259 35.99 14.64 -25.18
C TYR A 259 36.30 13.54 -26.20
N TYR A 260 36.15 13.94 -27.44
CA TYR A 260 36.69 13.63 -28.73
C TYR A 260 35.62 13.40 -29.79
#